data_07f5734d2faf0b95fabb54a143df0fe6
#
_entry.id   07f5734d2faf0b95fabb54a143df0fe6
#
_cell.length_a   1.000
_cell.length_b   1.000
_cell.length_c   1.000
_cell.angle_alpha   90.00
_cell.angle_beta   90.00
_cell.angle_gamma   90.00
#
_symmetry.space_group_name_H-M   'P 1'
#
loop_
_entity.id
_entity.type
_entity.pdbx_description
1 polymer ?
#
loop_
_entity_poly.entity_id
_entity_poly.type
_entity_poly.pdbx_seq_one_letter_code
_entity_poly.pdbx_strand_id
1 'polypeptide(L)'
;MSDKPTIIYTETDEAPALATYSLLPIIQAFVKPVGVNVETRDISLSGRILANFADLLPAEQKTSDALAELGGLATRPEANIIKLPNVSASVPQLKAAIAELQKKGYALPDYPEEPKNDAEKDAKARYDRVKGSAVNPVLREGNSDRRAPKAVKEYARKNPHSMGAWTADSKSQVSTMSGGDFRSNEKSVTLSAATTLRIELVSGGSTKVLKDGLKVQAGEVIDATVMSKKALLAFLAAQVEEAKKQGVLFSLHMKATMMKVSDPIIFGHAVKTFFAPVFEKHQATFDSLGVDVNNGFGDLLAKIQKLPADQRTAIEADIQAAYAARPSLAMVDSDKGITNLHVPSDVIIDASMPAMIRTSGRMWNKEGKAQDTLAVIPDSSYAGVYKEVFDFCKKNGAFDPRTMGSVANVGLMAQKAEEYGSHDKTFEIPQNGTVRVLDGAGKVLIEHEVEAGDIWRACQTKDAPVKDWVKLAVNRARAS
;
A
#
# COMPACT_ATOMS: atom_id res chain seq x y z
N MET A 1 -2.13 2.09 -38.23
CA MET A 1 -3.24 2.03 -37.22
C MET A 1 -4.51 1.75 -38.02
N SER A 2 -5.37 0.86 -37.57
CA SER A 2 -6.64 0.60 -38.29
C SER A 2 -7.49 1.87 -38.21
N ASP A 3 -8.15 2.22 -39.32
CA ASP A 3 -9.09 3.37 -39.40
C ASP A 3 -10.36 3.20 -38.52
N LYS A 4 -10.41 2.14 -37.74
CA LYS A 4 -11.54 1.84 -36.86
C LYS A 4 -11.29 2.34 -35.45
N PRO A 5 -12.28 2.95 -34.79
CA PRO A 5 -12.20 3.27 -33.39
C PRO A 5 -11.84 2.03 -32.58
N THR A 6 -10.87 2.15 -31.68
CA THR A 6 -10.37 1.02 -30.88
C THR A 6 -10.47 1.33 -29.39
N ILE A 7 -11.00 0.38 -28.63
CA ILE A 7 -10.95 0.37 -27.17
C ILE A 7 -9.79 -0.53 -26.75
N ILE A 8 -8.91 -0.02 -25.91
CA ILE A 8 -7.88 -0.83 -25.26
C ILE A 8 -8.42 -1.30 -23.92
N TYR A 9 -8.45 -2.61 -23.72
CA TYR A 9 -8.92 -3.25 -22.49
C TYR A 9 -7.74 -3.89 -21.75
N THR A 10 -7.57 -3.60 -20.47
CA THR A 10 -6.43 -4.14 -19.72
C THR A 10 -6.74 -5.53 -19.16
N GLU A 11 -5.77 -6.41 -19.26
CA GLU A 11 -5.76 -7.71 -18.57
C GLU A 11 -4.97 -7.58 -17.27
N THR A 12 -5.46 -8.22 -16.23
CA THR A 12 -4.89 -8.16 -14.88
C THR A 12 -4.79 -9.55 -14.28
N ASP A 13 -4.28 -9.64 -13.06
CA ASP A 13 -4.05 -10.87 -12.32
C ASP A 13 -4.96 -10.98 -11.09
N GLU A 14 -4.95 -12.14 -10.43
CA GLU A 14 -5.70 -12.50 -9.22
C GLU A 14 -7.22 -12.28 -9.35
N ALA A 15 -7.89 -11.83 -8.29
CA ALA A 15 -9.33 -11.59 -8.29
C ALA A 15 -9.80 -10.61 -9.38
N PRO A 16 -9.09 -9.51 -9.71
CA PRO A 16 -9.42 -8.66 -10.84
C PRO A 16 -9.42 -9.36 -12.20
N ALA A 17 -8.69 -10.46 -12.39
CA ALA A 17 -8.71 -11.22 -13.64
C ALA A 17 -10.10 -11.75 -13.99
N LEU A 18 -10.93 -12.06 -12.98
CA LEU A 18 -12.32 -12.46 -13.19
C LEU A 18 -13.14 -11.39 -13.92
N ALA A 19 -12.82 -10.10 -13.72
CA ALA A 19 -13.46 -9.01 -14.45
C ALA A 19 -13.09 -9.02 -15.93
N THR A 20 -11.86 -9.40 -16.31
CA THR A 20 -11.48 -9.58 -17.70
C THR A 20 -12.36 -10.64 -18.35
N TYR A 21 -12.46 -11.82 -17.77
CA TYR A 21 -13.22 -12.93 -18.35
C TYR A 21 -14.72 -12.68 -18.40
N SER A 22 -15.29 -11.96 -17.44
CA SER A 22 -16.73 -11.71 -17.36
C SER A 22 -17.18 -10.49 -18.18
N LEU A 23 -16.40 -9.40 -18.19
CA LEU A 23 -16.81 -8.15 -18.84
C LEU A 23 -16.33 -8.03 -20.29
N LEU A 24 -15.15 -8.53 -20.62
CA LEU A 24 -14.59 -8.40 -21.98
C LEU A 24 -15.51 -8.96 -23.06
N PRO A 25 -16.11 -10.17 -22.95
CA PRO A 25 -17.04 -10.69 -23.94
C PRO A 25 -18.28 -9.83 -24.10
N ILE A 26 -18.77 -9.23 -23.02
CA ILE A 26 -19.95 -8.35 -23.04
C ILE A 26 -19.60 -7.07 -23.82
N ILE A 27 -18.46 -6.45 -23.52
CA ILE A 27 -18.00 -5.23 -24.22
C ILE A 27 -17.81 -5.52 -25.70
N GLN A 28 -17.12 -6.62 -26.04
CA GLN A 28 -16.90 -7.03 -27.43
C GLN A 28 -18.22 -7.24 -28.21
N ALA A 29 -19.18 -7.93 -27.59
CA ALA A 29 -20.50 -8.14 -28.19
C ALA A 29 -21.27 -6.83 -28.38
N PHE A 30 -21.16 -5.91 -27.43
CA PHE A 30 -21.88 -4.64 -27.45
C PHE A 30 -21.33 -3.66 -28.51
N VAL A 31 -20.02 -3.63 -28.70
CA VAL A 31 -19.38 -2.67 -29.63
C VAL A 31 -19.19 -3.22 -31.05
N LYS A 32 -19.28 -4.53 -31.23
CA LYS A 32 -19.14 -5.17 -32.54
C LYS A 32 -20.11 -4.61 -33.63
N PRO A 33 -21.42 -4.40 -33.35
CA PRO A 33 -22.35 -3.88 -34.32
C PRO A 33 -22.04 -2.46 -34.84
N VAL A 34 -21.34 -1.67 -34.04
CA VAL A 34 -20.97 -0.28 -34.38
C VAL A 34 -19.55 -0.18 -34.93
N GLY A 35 -18.90 -1.31 -35.21
CA GLY A 35 -17.60 -1.35 -35.86
C GLY A 35 -16.41 -0.90 -34.99
N VAL A 36 -16.56 -0.86 -33.68
CA VAL A 36 -15.47 -0.55 -32.75
C VAL A 36 -14.65 -1.81 -32.51
N ASN A 37 -13.32 -1.68 -32.55
CA ASN A 37 -12.38 -2.75 -32.24
C ASN A 37 -12.09 -2.79 -30.72
N VAL A 38 -11.80 -3.96 -30.17
CA VAL A 38 -11.34 -4.13 -28.78
C VAL A 38 -10.04 -4.91 -28.78
N GLU A 39 -9.00 -4.29 -28.29
CA GLU A 39 -7.68 -4.90 -28.12
C GLU A 39 -7.35 -5.03 -26.63
N THR A 40 -6.63 -6.07 -26.25
CA THR A 40 -6.19 -6.28 -24.86
C THR A 40 -4.73 -5.88 -24.66
N ARG A 41 -4.42 -5.45 -23.44
CA ARG A 41 -3.04 -5.20 -22.98
C ARG A 41 -2.86 -5.76 -21.58
N ASP A 42 -1.85 -6.60 -21.43
CA ASP A 42 -1.53 -7.26 -20.16
C ASP A 42 -0.73 -6.34 -19.24
N ILE A 43 -1.36 -5.90 -18.15
CA ILE A 43 -0.75 -5.13 -17.06
C ILE A 43 -0.61 -5.96 -15.79
N SER A 44 -0.76 -7.27 -15.86
CA SER A 44 -0.54 -8.18 -14.73
C SER A 44 0.87 -8.07 -14.16
N LEU A 45 1.08 -8.53 -12.94
CA LEU A 45 2.42 -8.58 -12.34
C LEU A 45 3.37 -9.42 -13.18
N SER A 46 2.89 -10.57 -13.65
CA SER A 46 3.66 -11.47 -14.52
C SER A 46 4.03 -10.83 -15.86
N GLY A 47 3.08 -10.19 -16.55
CA GLY A 47 3.34 -9.47 -17.80
C GLY A 47 4.37 -8.35 -17.63
N ARG A 48 4.27 -7.58 -16.55
CA ARG A 48 5.23 -6.51 -16.24
C ARG A 48 6.62 -7.04 -15.88
N ILE A 49 6.72 -8.17 -15.19
CA ILE A 49 7.99 -8.84 -14.94
C ILE A 49 8.63 -9.24 -16.27
N LEU A 50 7.92 -9.97 -17.12
CA LEU A 50 8.45 -10.44 -18.40
C LEU A 50 8.91 -9.29 -19.30
N ALA A 51 8.13 -8.22 -19.37
CA ALA A 51 8.50 -7.01 -20.14
C ALA A 51 9.81 -6.37 -19.65
N ASN A 52 10.03 -6.32 -18.33
CA ASN A 52 11.24 -5.73 -17.74
C ASN A 52 12.51 -6.61 -17.89
N PHE A 53 12.35 -7.88 -18.27
CA PHE A 53 13.43 -8.83 -18.49
C PHE A 53 13.44 -9.39 -19.92
N ALA A 54 12.79 -8.71 -20.86
CA ALA A 54 12.64 -9.17 -22.23
C ALA A 54 13.99 -9.39 -22.96
N ASP A 55 15.06 -8.72 -22.54
CA ASP A 55 16.41 -8.90 -23.04
C ASP A 55 17.04 -10.24 -22.64
N LEU A 56 16.62 -10.84 -21.54
CA LEU A 56 17.08 -12.16 -21.07
C LEU A 56 16.28 -13.32 -21.65
N LEU A 57 15.15 -13.04 -22.30
CA LEU A 57 14.25 -14.06 -22.81
C LEU A 57 14.47 -14.35 -24.29
N PRO A 58 14.30 -15.62 -24.73
CA PRO A 58 14.29 -15.98 -26.14
C PRO A 58 13.13 -15.29 -26.88
N ALA A 59 13.25 -15.12 -28.18
CA ALA A 59 12.33 -14.29 -28.99
C ALA A 59 10.86 -14.67 -28.82
N GLU A 60 10.56 -15.96 -28.72
CA GLU A 60 9.21 -16.53 -28.55
C GLU A 60 8.59 -16.28 -27.16
N GLN A 61 9.40 -15.93 -26.17
CA GLN A 61 8.97 -15.61 -24.81
C GLN A 61 8.92 -14.11 -24.50
N LYS A 62 9.39 -13.28 -25.44
CA LYS A 62 9.41 -11.83 -25.24
C LYS A 62 8.01 -11.25 -25.21
N THR A 63 7.76 -10.42 -24.21
CA THR A 63 6.50 -9.67 -24.05
C THR A 63 6.78 -8.19 -24.25
N SER A 64 5.88 -7.50 -24.95
CA SER A 64 5.95 -6.02 -25.10
C SER A 64 5.67 -5.36 -23.74
N ASP A 65 6.23 -4.17 -23.53
CA ASP A 65 5.92 -3.34 -22.36
C ASP A 65 4.56 -2.64 -22.56
N ALA A 66 3.49 -3.37 -22.28
CA ALA A 66 2.13 -2.89 -22.35
C ALA A 66 1.89 -1.66 -21.45
N LEU A 67 2.56 -1.59 -20.31
CA LEU A 67 2.39 -0.45 -19.39
C LEU A 67 3.02 0.83 -19.98
N ALA A 68 4.19 0.73 -20.59
CA ALA A 68 4.82 1.87 -21.28
C ALA A 68 3.98 2.33 -22.48
N GLU A 69 3.44 1.40 -23.27
CA GLU A 69 2.53 1.72 -24.38
C GLU A 69 1.29 2.46 -23.89
N LEU A 70 0.63 1.93 -22.86
CA LEU A 70 -0.57 2.54 -22.28
C LEU A 70 -0.28 3.91 -21.66
N GLY A 71 0.90 4.10 -21.06
CA GLY A 71 1.34 5.40 -20.55
C GLY A 71 1.45 6.44 -21.64
N GLY A 72 2.00 6.08 -22.81
CA GLY A 72 2.03 6.94 -23.98
C GLY A 72 0.64 7.24 -24.57
N LEU A 73 -0.26 6.26 -24.56
CA LEU A 73 -1.64 6.44 -25.01
C LEU A 73 -2.47 7.29 -24.07
N ALA A 74 -2.28 7.15 -22.75
CA ALA A 74 -3.05 7.88 -21.74
C ALA A 74 -2.88 9.41 -21.83
N THR A 75 -1.82 9.89 -22.47
CA THR A 75 -1.60 11.32 -22.73
C THR A 75 -2.37 11.86 -23.93
N ARG A 76 -3.03 11.02 -24.71
CA ARG A 76 -3.74 11.37 -25.95
C ARG A 76 -5.23 11.54 -25.68
N PRO A 77 -5.85 12.68 -26.11
CA PRO A 77 -7.28 12.92 -25.88
C PRO A 77 -8.21 11.88 -26.52
N GLU A 78 -7.78 11.29 -27.64
CA GLU A 78 -8.53 10.27 -28.39
C GLU A 78 -8.39 8.86 -27.83
N ALA A 79 -7.51 8.63 -26.85
CA ALA A 79 -7.30 7.30 -26.29
C ALA A 79 -8.52 6.84 -25.48
N ASN A 80 -8.93 5.60 -25.73
CA ASN A 80 -10.06 4.98 -25.07
C ASN A 80 -9.57 3.70 -24.35
N ILE A 81 -9.25 3.82 -23.08
CA ILE A 81 -8.65 2.76 -22.27
C ILE A 81 -9.62 2.37 -21.16
N ILE A 82 -10.01 1.09 -21.13
CA ILE A 82 -10.72 0.49 -20.00
C ILE A 82 -9.69 -0.21 -19.12
N LYS A 83 -9.28 0.48 -18.07
CA LYS A 83 -8.35 -0.05 -17.08
C LYS A 83 -9.09 -0.77 -15.97
N LEU A 84 -8.84 -2.07 -15.86
CA LEU A 84 -9.30 -2.86 -14.72
C LEU A 84 -8.46 -2.57 -13.46
N PRO A 85 -9.01 -2.85 -12.27
CA PRO A 85 -8.21 -2.87 -11.04
C PRO A 85 -6.99 -3.78 -11.20
N ASN A 86 -5.88 -3.40 -10.62
CA ASN A 86 -4.65 -4.20 -10.57
C ASN A 86 -4.19 -4.35 -9.13
N VAL A 87 -3.45 -5.41 -8.87
CA VAL A 87 -2.88 -5.68 -7.55
C VAL A 87 -1.62 -4.84 -7.34
N SER A 88 -1.47 -4.28 -6.16
CA SER A 88 -0.24 -3.64 -5.70
C SER A 88 0.66 -4.71 -5.09
N ALA A 89 1.69 -5.14 -5.82
CA ALA A 89 2.51 -6.28 -5.43
C ALA A 89 3.48 -5.98 -4.29
N SER A 90 3.37 -6.74 -3.20
CA SER A 90 4.39 -6.80 -2.15
C SER A 90 5.59 -7.66 -2.58
N VAL A 91 6.70 -7.60 -1.83
CA VAL A 91 7.87 -8.45 -2.11
C VAL A 91 7.54 -9.95 -2.07
N PRO A 92 6.78 -10.47 -1.09
CA PRO A 92 6.35 -11.87 -1.12
C PRO A 92 5.56 -12.26 -2.38
N GLN A 93 4.62 -11.43 -2.82
CA GLN A 93 3.86 -11.66 -4.06
C GLN A 93 4.76 -11.62 -5.30
N LEU A 94 5.71 -10.67 -5.34
CA LEU A 94 6.69 -10.57 -6.41
C LEU A 94 7.54 -11.85 -6.50
N LYS A 95 8.07 -12.34 -5.38
CA LYS A 95 8.85 -13.59 -5.33
C LYS A 95 8.03 -14.81 -5.76
N ALA A 96 6.76 -14.89 -5.33
CA ALA A 96 5.87 -15.96 -5.75
C ALA A 96 5.63 -15.94 -7.27
N ALA A 97 5.41 -14.77 -7.86
CA ALA A 97 5.25 -14.63 -9.30
C ALA A 97 6.52 -14.99 -10.08
N ILE A 98 7.71 -14.59 -9.58
CA ILE A 98 9.00 -14.98 -10.17
C ILE A 98 9.15 -16.50 -10.17
N ALA A 99 8.93 -17.13 -9.02
CA ALA A 99 9.05 -18.59 -8.90
C ALA A 99 8.06 -19.34 -9.80
N GLU A 100 6.84 -18.83 -9.97
CA GLU A 100 5.85 -19.39 -10.89
C GLU A 100 6.31 -19.27 -12.35
N LEU A 101 6.84 -18.12 -12.75
CA LEU A 101 7.36 -17.89 -14.10
C LEU A 101 8.58 -18.77 -14.39
N GLN A 102 9.51 -18.89 -13.45
CA GLN A 102 10.66 -19.81 -13.55
C GLN A 102 10.22 -21.25 -13.72
N LYS A 103 9.21 -21.69 -12.96
CA LYS A 103 8.61 -23.05 -13.10
C LYS A 103 7.96 -23.26 -14.48
N LYS A 104 7.48 -22.20 -15.11
CA LYS A 104 6.94 -22.21 -16.49
C LYS A 104 8.04 -22.16 -17.57
N GLY A 105 9.32 -22.12 -17.19
CA GLY A 105 10.45 -22.16 -18.09
C GLY A 105 10.99 -20.79 -18.54
N TYR A 106 10.60 -19.70 -17.88
CA TYR A 106 11.19 -18.38 -18.13
C TYR A 106 12.52 -18.24 -17.41
N ALA A 107 13.56 -17.84 -18.12
CA ALA A 107 14.93 -17.64 -17.58
C ALA A 107 15.03 -16.30 -16.83
N LEU A 108 14.37 -16.19 -15.70
CA LEU A 108 14.38 -15.00 -14.85
C LEU A 108 15.35 -15.19 -13.68
N PRO A 109 16.12 -14.14 -13.27
CA PRO A 109 16.91 -14.19 -12.05
C PRO A 109 16.00 -14.19 -10.81
N ASP A 110 16.49 -14.72 -9.69
CA ASP A 110 15.84 -14.56 -8.40
C ASP A 110 15.79 -13.07 -7.98
N TYR A 111 14.83 -12.71 -7.12
CA TYR A 111 14.80 -11.38 -6.51
C TYR A 111 15.92 -11.27 -5.47
N PRO A 112 16.96 -10.44 -5.70
CA PRO A 112 18.05 -10.32 -4.75
C PRO A 112 17.67 -9.34 -3.63
N GLU A 113 17.53 -9.84 -2.41
CA GLU A 113 17.25 -9.00 -1.23
C GLU A 113 18.44 -8.08 -0.95
N GLU A 114 19.64 -8.66 -0.90
CA GLU A 114 20.91 -7.96 -0.72
C GLU A 114 21.81 -8.20 -1.94
N PRO A 115 21.78 -7.30 -2.92
CA PRO A 115 22.55 -7.48 -4.16
C PRO A 115 24.05 -7.38 -3.90
N LYS A 116 24.80 -8.42 -4.31
CA LYS A 116 26.23 -8.57 -4.07
C LYS A 116 27.11 -8.13 -5.25
N ASN A 117 26.54 -8.00 -6.43
CA ASN A 117 27.23 -7.64 -7.66
C ASN A 117 26.32 -6.77 -8.55
N ASP A 118 26.85 -6.26 -9.66
CA ASP A 118 26.14 -5.33 -10.52
C ASP A 118 24.96 -5.99 -11.26
N ALA A 119 25.06 -7.28 -11.60
CA ALA A 119 23.95 -8.01 -12.20
C ALA A 119 22.77 -8.15 -11.23
N GLU A 120 23.03 -8.43 -9.96
CA GLU A 120 22.00 -8.49 -8.93
C GLU A 120 21.41 -7.10 -8.63
N LYS A 121 22.23 -6.04 -8.66
CA LYS A 121 21.73 -4.66 -8.52
C LYS A 121 20.79 -4.29 -9.68
N ASP A 122 21.13 -4.65 -10.91
CA ASP A 122 20.28 -4.43 -12.07
C ASP A 122 18.98 -5.24 -11.97
N ALA A 123 19.07 -6.53 -11.63
CA ALA A 123 17.90 -7.37 -11.43
C ALA A 123 16.96 -6.79 -10.35
N LYS A 124 17.51 -6.35 -9.21
CA LYS A 124 16.74 -5.69 -8.16
C LYS A 124 16.05 -4.41 -8.65
N ALA A 125 16.78 -3.57 -9.36
CA ALA A 125 16.24 -2.32 -9.89
C ALA A 125 15.11 -2.56 -10.90
N ARG A 126 15.19 -3.61 -11.73
CA ARG A 126 14.13 -4.02 -12.65
C ARG A 126 12.89 -4.52 -11.90
N TYR A 127 13.05 -5.39 -10.90
CA TYR A 127 11.95 -5.87 -10.08
C TYR A 127 11.32 -4.75 -9.23
N ASP A 128 12.09 -3.84 -8.72
CA ASP A 128 11.58 -2.72 -7.93
C ASP A 128 10.68 -1.77 -8.74
N ARG A 129 10.85 -1.72 -10.07
CA ARG A 129 9.94 -0.96 -10.97
C ARG A 129 8.55 -1.56 -11.07
N VAL A 130 8.41 -2.86 -10.92
CA VAL A 130 7.10 -3.55 -11.02
C VAL A 130 6.43 -3.82 -9.68
N LYS A 131 7.13 -3.55 -8.58
CA LYS A 131 6.66 -3.70 -7.21
C LYS A 131 5.70 -2.57 -6.80
N GLY A 132 4.80 -2.84 -5.86
CA GLY A 132 3.87 -1.85 -5.32
C GLY A 132 2.82 -1.43 -6.34
N SER A 133 2.39 -0.18 -6.28
CA SER A 133 1.38 0.41 -7.16
C SER A 133 1.94 0.92 -8.49
N ALA A 134 2.78 0.15 -9.16
CA ALA A 134 3.51 0.60 -10.36
C ALA A 134 2.59 0.99 -11.54
N VAL A 135 1.40 0.42 -11.65
CA VAL A 135 0.45 0.70 -12.73
C VAL A 135 -0.30 2.02 -12.52
N ASN A 136 -0.70 2.30 -11.30
CA ASN A 136 -1.56 3.46 -11.01
C ASN A 136 -0.94 4.82 -11.39
N PRO A 137 0.36 5.11 -11.15
CA PRO A 137 0.97 6.35 -11.58
C PRO A 137 0.94 6.56 -13.09
N VAL A 138 1.07 5.48 -13.87
CA VAL A 138 1.12 5.52 -15.33
C VAL A 138 -0.26 5.74 -15.95
N LEU A 139 -1.29 5.02 -15.46
CA LEU A 139 -2.65 5.04 -16.01
C LEU A 139 -3.61 5.96 -15.24
N ARG A 140 -3.09 6.87 -14.44
CA ARG A 140 -3.86 7.77 -13.58
C ARG A 140 -4.15 9.13 -14.22
N GLU A 141 -3.63 9.40 -15.39
CA GLU A 141 -3.95 10.62 -16.10
C GLU A 141 -5.40 10.59 -16.56
N GLY A 142 -6.20 11.34 -15.93
CA GLY A 142 -7.61 11.40 -16.23
C GLY A 142 -8.43 11.46 -14.95
N ASN A 143 -9.54 12.13 -15.04
CA ASN A 143 -10.46 12.25 -13.93
C ASN A 143 -11.11 10.88 -13.70
N SER A 144 -10.73 10.22 -12.63
CA SER A 144 -11.46 9.05 -12.16
C SER A 144 -12.79 9.51 -11.54
N ASP A 145 -13.81 9.66 -12.38
CA ASP A 145 -15.16 9.83 -11.89
C ASP A 145 -15.70 8.48 -11.37
N ARG A 146 -15.66 8.32 -10.07
CA ARG A 146 -16.12 7.10 -9.41
C ARG A 146 -17.60 7.13 -9.05
N ARG A 147 -18.40 7.96 -9.67
CA ARG A 147 -19.85 7.94 -9.50
C ARG A 147 -20.41 6.63 -10.05
N ALA A 148 -21.12 5.90 -9.22
CA ALA A 148 -21.87 4.75 -9.72
C ALA A 148 -23.01 5.24 -10.62
N PRO A 149 -23.23 4.65 -11.79
CA PRO A 149 -24.40 4.94 -12.63
C PRO A 149 -25.71 4.78 -11.88
N LYS A 150 -26.75 5.53 -12.26
CA LYS A 150 -28.06 5.48 -11.62
C LYS A 150 -28.63 4.05 -11.53
N ALA A 151 -28.51 3.27 -12.60
CA ALA A 151 -28.96 1.88 -12.61
C ALA A 151 -28.28 1.00 -11.56
N VAL A 152 -26.96 1.19 -11.36
CA VAL A 152 -26.19 0.46 -10.32
C VAL A 152 -26.64 0.86 -8.94
N LYS A 153 -26.88 2.15 -8.69
CA LYS A 153 -27.41 2.63 -7.40
C LYS A 153 -28.79 2.07 -7.10
N GLU A 154 -29.67 2.05 -8.10
CA GLU A 154 -31.02 1.49 -7.96
C GLU A 154 -30.98 -0.02 -7.70
N TYR A 155 -30.08 -0.74 -8.39
CA TYR A 155 -29.85 -2.16 -8.13
C TYR A 155 -29.36 -2.38 -6.70
N ALA A 156 -28.38 -1.64 -6.23
CA ALA A 156 -27.84 -1.75 -4.87
C ALA A 156 -28.90 -1.45 -3.79
N ARG A 157 -29.80 -0.50 -4.04
CA ARG A 157 -30.95 -0.22 -3.14
C ARG A 157 -31.93 -1.38 -3.07
N LYS A 158 -32.19 -2.04 -4.18
CA LYS A 158 -33.10 -3.19 -4.26
C LYS A 158 -32.44 -4.47 -3.75
N ASN A 159 -31.13 -4.58 -3.85
CA ASN A 159 -30.33 -5.74 -3.46
C ASN A 159 -29.21 -5.29 -2.52
N PRO A 160 -29.54 -4.80 -1.32
CA PRO A 160 -28.53 -4.27 -0.39
C PRO A 160 -27.61 -5.40 0.07
N HIS A 161 -26.32 -5.10 0.14
CA HIS A 161 -25.37 -6.01 0.78
C HIS A 161 -25.64 -6.06 2.29
N SER A 162 -25.25 -7.15 2.92
CA SER A 162 -25.37 -7.28 4.38
C SER A 162 -24.40 -6.33 5.08
N MET A 163 -24.87 -5.74 6.16
CA MET A 163 -24.06 -5.03 7.16
C MET A 163 -24.27 -5.73 8.49
N GLY A 164 -23.19 -5.93 9.25
CA GLY A 164 -23.30 -6.47 10.61
C GLY A 164 -24.01 -5.49 11.54
N ALA A 165 -24.62 -6.03 12.59
CA ALA A 165 -25.26 -5.22 13.61
C ALA A 165 -24.20 -4.55 14.49
N TRP A 166 -24.21 -3.22 14.54
CA TRP A 166 -23.40 -2.44 15.46
C TRP A 166 -24.16 -2.15 16.74
N THR A 167 -23.48 -2.26 17.87
CA THR A 167 -24.05 -2.01 19.21
C THR A 167 -23.15 -1.08 20.01
N ALA A 168 -23.73 -0.34 20.94
CA ALA A 168 -23.01 0.63 21.78
C ALA A 168 -21.97 -0.01 22.71
N ASP A 169 -22.17 -1.28 23.06
CA ASP A 169 -21.27 -2.07 23.92
C ASP A 169 -20.12 -2.77 23.17
N SER A 170 -20.05 -2.61 21.85
CA SER A 170 -18.93 -3.12 21.05
C SER A 170 -17.61 -2.60 21.59
N LYS A 171 -16.67 -3.52 21.87
CA LYS A 171 -15.28 -3.19 22.27
C LYS A 171 -14.37 -2.90 21.08
N SER A 172 -14.84 -3.10 19.85
CA SER A 172 -14.07 -2.78 18.66
C SER A 172 -13.75 -1.31 18.58
N GLN A 173 -12.52 -0.96 18.27
CA GLN A 173 -12.06 0.44 18.23
C GLN A 173 -10.88 0.62 17.30
N VAL A 174 -10.66 1.87 16.88
CA VAL A 174 -9.49 2.29 16.11
C VAL A 174 -8.50 2.97 17.04
N SER A 175 -7.25 2.53 17.01
CA SER A 175 -6.13 3.15 17.71
C SER A 175 -5.09 3.68 16.74
N THR A 176 -4.52 4.83 17.06
CA THR A 176 -3.49 5.50 16.25
C THR A 176 -2.54 6.30 17.13
N MET A 177 -1.37 6.61 16.60
CA MET A 177 -0.41 7.46 17.31
C MET A 177 -0.97 8.87 17.55
N SER A 178 -0.68 9.44 18.71
CA SER A 178 -1.05 10.81 19.08
C SER A 178 0.05 11.84 18.79
N GLY A 179 1.20 11.39 18.31
CA GLY A 179 2.36 12.21 17.98
C GLY A 179 3.55 11.36 17.55
N GLY A 180 4.53 11.97 16.91
CA GLY A 180 5.71 11.28 16.40
C GLY A 180 5.48 10.47 15.12
N ASP A 181 4.28 10.54 14.56
CA ASP A 181 3.91 9.93 13.28
C ASP A 181 4.07 10.91 12.11
N PHE A 182 3.84 10.43 10.90
CA PHE A 182 3.99 11.25 9.70
C PHE A 182 3.09 12.48 9.71
N ARG A 183 1.83 12.36 10.13
CA ARG A 183 0.91 13.50 10.17
C ARG A 183 1.33 14.57 11.17
N SER A 184 1.78 14.17 12.36
CA SER A 184 2.14 15.12 13.43
C SER A 184 3.43 15.88 13.16
N ASN A 185 4.32 15.31 12.34
CA ASN A 185 5.63 15.89 12.02
C ASN A 185 5.69 16.51 10.63
N GLU A 186 4.56 16.58 9.91
CA GLU A 186 4.52 17.10 8.54
C GLU A 186 4.85 18.60 8.50
N LYS A 187 5.74 18.96 7.58
CA LYS A 187 6.07 20.34 7.20
C LYS A 187 5.97 20.48 5.70
N SER A 188 5.42 21.58 5.23
CA SER A 188 5.26 21.81 3.79
C SER A 188 5.65 23.22 3.40
N VAL A 189 6.05 23.39 2.15
CA VAL A 189 6.34 24.67 1.54
C VAL A 189 5.83 24.71 0.10
N THR A 190 5.15 25.78 -0.29
CA THR A 190 4.80 26.06 -1.69
C THR A 190 5.91 26.88 -2.32
N LEU A 191 6.43 26.40 -3.44
CA LEU A 191 7.54 27.04 -4.14
C LEU A 191 7.05 28.20 -5.00
N SER A 192 7.67 29.37 -4.84
CA SER A 192 7.33 30.57 -5.62
C SER A 192 7.99 30.58 -7.00
N ALA A 193 9.06 29.81 -7.21
CA ALA A 193 9.82 29.72 -8.44
C ALA A 193 10.30 28.30 -8.72
N ALA A 194 10.53 27.98 -9.99
CA ALA A 194 11.14 26.72 -10.38
C ALA A 194 12.60 26.64 -9.83
N THR A 195 12.95 25.47 -9.30
CA THR A 195 14.29 25.21 -8.76
C THR A 195 14.64 23.73 -8.81
N THR A 196 15.82 23.37 -8.32
CA THR A 196 16.20 21.98 -8.10
C THR A 196 16.41 21.76 -6.61
N LEU A 197 15.83 20.75 -6.05
CA LEU A 197 15.95 20.45 -4.63
C LEU A 197 16.99 19.35 -4.38
N ARG A 198 17.60 19.42 -3.19
CA ARG A 198 18.46 18.41 -2.61
C ARG A 198 17.97 18.04 -1.21
N ILE A 199 18.02 16.75 -0.90
CA ILE A 199 17.73 16.21 0.44
C ILE A 199 19.04 15.69 1.01
N GLU A 200 19.38 16.13 2.21
CA GLU A 200 20.63 15.73 2.87
C GLU A 200 20.42 15.44 4.36
N LEU A 201 21.22 14.52 4.89
CA LEU A 201 21.35 14.24 6.32
C LEU A 201 22.63 14.87 6.84
N VAL A 202 22.52 15.76 7.80
CA VAL A 202 23.64 16.36 8.52
C VAL A 202 23.78 15.69 9.87
N SER A 203 24.97 15.12 10.14
CA SER A 203 25.24 14.40 11.40
C SER A 203 26.72 14.47 11.73
N GLY A 204 27.06 14.78 12.98
CA GLY A 204 28.44 14.77 13.49
C GLY A 204 29.40 15.63 12.68
N GLY A 205 28.94 16.76 12.11
CA GLY A 205 29.74 17.65 11.25
C GLY A 205 29.93 17.15 9.82
N SER A 206 29.34 16.02 9.43
CA SER A 206 29.33 15.50 8.06
C SER A 206 27.96 15.66 7.42
N THR A 207 27.94 15.76 6.10
CA THR A 207 26.72 15.85 5.29
C THR A 207 26.67 14.69 4.31
N LYS A 208 25.60 13.91 4.36
CA LYS A 208 25.30 12.84 3.41
C LYS A 208 24.13 13.25 2.53
N VAL A 209 24.32 13.32 1.23
CA VAL A 209 23.23 13.53 0.27
C VAL A 209 22.39 12.27 0.18
N LEU A 210 21.10 12.39 0.50
CA LEU A 210 20.12 11.32 0.40
C LEU A 210 19.47 11.28 -0.98
N LYS A 211 19.18 12.47 -1.53
CA LYS A 211 18.62 12.64 -2.88
C LYS A 211 19.06 13.97 -3.45
N ASP A 212 19.38 14.00 -4.74
CA ASP A 212 19.75 15.23 -5.47
C ASP A 212 19.01 15.32 -6.80
N GLY A 213 19.01 16.51 -7.38
CA GLY A 213 18.47 16.72 -8.72
C GLY A 213 16.96 16.70 -8.85
N LEU A 214 16.20 16.94 -7.75
CA LEU A 214 14.74 16.97 -7.77
C LEU A 214 14.27 18.29 -8.41
N LYS A 215 13.85 18.24 -9.67
CA LYS A 215 13.29 19.38 -10.39
C LYS A 215 11.87 19.69 -9.92
N VAL A 216 11.62 20.93 -9.57
CA VAL A 216 10.33 21.42 -9.13
C VAL A 216 9.97 22.72 -9.83
N GLN A 217 8.69 22.98 -10.03
CA GLN A 217 8.17 24.15 -10.73
C GLN A 217 7.59 25.17 -9.71
N ALA A 218 7.35 26.40 -10.17
CA ALA A 218 6.61 27.37 -9.38
C ALA A 218 5.18 26.85 -9.11
N GLY A 219 4.68 27.04 -7.90
CA GLY A 219 3.38 26.53 -7.45
C GLY A 219 3.38 25.06 -7.03
N GLU A 220 4.50 24.35 -7.11
CA GLU A 220 4.59 23.01 -6.51
C GLU A 220 4.75 23.12 -4.99
N VAL A 221 4.10 22.17 -4.31
CA VAL A 221 4.23 21.96 -2.88
C VAL A 221 5.19 20.81 -2.64
N ILE A 222 6.18 21.07 -1.81
CA ILE A 222 7.00 20.02 -1.20
C ILE A 222 6.52 19.85 0.22
N ASP A 223 6.16 18.64 0.61
CA ASP A 223 6.01 18.28 2.00
C ASP A 223 7.08 17.25 2.41
N ALA A 224 7.42 17.25 3.67
CA ALA A 224 8.33 16.30 4.26
C ALA A 224 7.92 16.00 5.69
N THR A 225 8.18 14.76 6.12
CA THR A 225 7.77 14.30 7.43
C THR A 225 8.65 13.16 7.93
N VAL A 226 8.50 12.83 9.22
CA VAL A 226 9.25 11.76 9.87
C VAL A 226 8.36 10.96 10.82
N MET A 227 8.47 9.64 10.75
CA MET A 227 7.94 8.71 11.74
C MET A 227 9.06 8.38 12.74
N SER A 228 8.87 8.75 13.99
CA SER A 228 9.81 8.38 15.06
C SER A 228 9.70 6.91 15.38
N LYS A 229 10.79 6.17 15.19
CA LYS A 229 10.88 4.75 15.57
C LYS A 229 10.60 4.54 17.05
N LYS A 230 11.14 5.39 17.91
CA LYS A 230 10.95 5.32 19.37
C LYS A 230 9.48 5.47 19.75
N ALA A 231 8.79 6.47 19.17
CA ALA A 231 7.37 6.70 19.43
C ALA A 231 6.52 5.55 18.86
N LEU A 232 6.86 5.06 17.66
CA LEU A 232 6.19 3.92 17.02
C LEU A 232 6.27 2.65 17.86
N LEU A 233 7.47 2.29 18.34
CA LEU A 233 7.66 1.09 19.15
C LEU A 233 6.90 1.19 20.48
N ALA A 234 6.93 2.35 21.14
CA ALA A 234 6.18 2.59 22.37
C ALA A 234 4.66 2.47 22.14
N PHE A 235 4.17 3.05 21.04
CA PHE A 235 2.77 2.93 20.64
C PHE A 235 2.37 1.46 20.39
N LEU A 236 3.12 0.73 19.57
CA LEU A 236 2.82 -0.66 19.24
C LEU A 236 2.81 -1.55 20.50
N ALA A 237 3.80 -1.40 21.38
CA ALA A 237 3.84 -2.14 22.63
C ALA A 237 2.61 -1.84 23.52
N ALA A 238 2.23 -0.57 23.63
CA ALA A 238 1.04 -0.18 24.38
C ALA A 238 -0.25 -0.78 23.78
N GLN A 239 -0.37 -0.85 22.43
CA GLN A 239 -1.55 -1.42 21.79
C GLN A 239 -1.64 -2.95 21.95
N VAL A 240 -0.51 -3.65 21.96
CA VAL A 240 -0.47 -5.09 22.27
C VAL A 240 -1.00 -5.35 23.69
N GLU A 241 -0.54 -4.57 24.66
CA GLU A 241 -1.02 -4.72 26.04
C GLU A 241 -2.50 -4.30 26.21
N GLU A 242 -2.92 -3.27 25.52
CA GLU A 242 -4.32 -2.81 25.56
C GLU A 242 -5.27 -3.84 24.95
N ALA A 243 -4.94 -4.43 23.80
CA ALA A 243 -5.73 -5.50 23.19
C ALA A 243 -5.86 -6.71 24.12
N LYS A 244 -4.76 -7.08 24.78
CA LYS A 244 -4.74 -8.17 25.78
C LYS A 244 -5.64 -7.85 26.96
N LYS A 245 -5.50 -6.66 27.55
CA LYS A 245 -6.28 -6.21 28.71
C LYS A 245 -7.78 -6.19 28.42
N GLN A 246 -8.18 -5.76 27.22
CA GLN A 246 -9.59 -5.72 26.82
C GLN A 246 -10.14 -7.08 26.36
N GLY A 247 -9.29 -8.07 26.10
CA GLY A 247 -9.67 -9.37 25.56
C GLY A 247 -10.21 -9.29 24.12
N VAL A 248 -9.66 -8.36 23.32
CA VAL A 248 -10.00 -8.17 21.91
C VAL A 248 -8.86 -8.62 20.99
N LEU A 249 -9.16 -8.82 19.69
CA LEU A 249 -8.13 -9.13 18.71
C LEU A 249 -7.23 -7.91 18.47
N PHE A 250 -5.95 -8.16 18.26
CA PHE A 250 -5.02 -7.17 17.71
C PHE A 250 -5.02 -7.29 16.17
N SER A 251 -5.22 -6.18 15.47
CA SER A 251 -5.23 -6.14 14.01
C SER A 251 -4.51 -4.89 13.50
N LEU A 252 -3.44 -5.08 12.72
CA LEU A 252 -2.68 -3.99 12.10
C LEU A 252 -3.27 -3.64 10.73
N HIS A 253 -3.40 -2.35 10.42
CA HIS A 253 -3.92 -1.86 9.14
C HIS A 253 -3.04 -0.73 8.60
N MET A 254 -2.60 -0.83 7.34
CA MET A 254 -1.59 0.04 6.74
C MET A 254 -1.72 0.16 5.22
N LYS A 255 -1.00 1.10 4.64
CA LYS A 255 -0.86 1.27 3.17
C LYS A 255 0.35 0.54 2.58
N ALA A 256 0.75 -0.59 3.13
CA ALA A 256 2.05 -1.23 2.90
C ALA A 256 2.44 -1.50 1.43
N THR A 257 1.49 -1.65 0.52
CA THR A 257 1.79 -1.88 -0.89
C THR A 257 1.89 -0.61 -1.72
N MET A 258 1.21 0.46 -1.33
CA MET A 258 1.36 1.78 -1.94
C MET A 258 2.58 2.50 -1.36
N MET A 259 2.71 2.56 -0.03
CA MET A 259 3.85 3.12 0.70
C MET A 259 4.94 2.05 0.85
N LYS A 260 5.48 1.59 -0.28
CA LYS A 260 6.30 0.38 -0.39
C LYS A 260 7.68 0.43 0.28
N VAL A 261 8.06 1.57 0.86
CA VAL A 261 9.30 1.70 1.65
C VAL A 261 8.96 1.90 3.13
N SER A 262 8.18 2.92 3.48
CA SER A 262 7.87 3.25 4.88
C SER A 262 7.05 2.16 5.57
N ASP A 263 5.99 1.70 4.93
CA ASP A 263 5.01 0.85 5.60
C ASP A 263 5.50 -0.59 5.84
N PRO A 264 6.26 -1.23 4.94
CA PRO A 264 6.91 -2.50 5.28
C PRO A 264 7.85 -2.41 6.48
N ILE A 265 8.58 -1.31 6.66
CA ILE A 265 9.43 -1.08 7.84
C ILE A 265 8.58 -0.98 9.11
N ILE A 266 7.48 -0.21 9.07
CA ILE A 266 6.53 -0.11 10.19
C ILE A 266 5.93 -1.49 10.51
N PHE A 267 5.56 -2.25 9.47
CA PHE A 267 5.06 -3.62 9.63
C PHE A 267 6.07 -4.53 10.32
N GLY A 268 7.33 -4.49 9.89
CA GLY A 268 8.43 -5.23 10.51
C GLY A 268 8.61 -4.86 12.00
N HIS A 269 8.47 -3.59 12.35
CA HIS A 269 8.46 -3.15 13.74
C HIS A 269 7.29 -3.73 14.53
N ALA A 270 6.10 -3.82 13.96
CA ALA A 270 4.94 -4.46 14.60
C ALA A 270 5.18 -5.96 14.85
N VAL A 271 5.73 -6.67 13.86
CA VAL A 271 6.11 -8.09 13.99
C VAL A 271 7.12 -8.27 15.13
N LYS A 272 8.21 -7.49 15.12
CA LYS A 272 9.24 -7.56 16.18
C LYS A 272 8.67 -7.23 17.56
N THR A 273 7.79 -6.23 17.65
CA THR A 273 7.16 -5.86 18.93
C THR A 273 6.24 -6.96 19.46
N PHE A 274 5.44 -7.55 18.58
CA PHE A 274 4.53 -8.62 19.00
C PHE A 274 5.28 -9.88 19.44
N PHE A 275 6.33 -10.25 18.74
CA PHE A 275 7.16 -11.43 19.00
C PHE A 275 8.48 -11.10 19.72
N ALA A 276 8.56 -10.00 20.47
CA ALA A 276 9.82 -9.54 21.07
C ALA A 276 10.62 -10.63 21.79
N PRO A 277 10.02 -11.49 22.65
CA PRO A 277 10.79 -12.55 23.33
C PRO A 277 11.43 -13.56 22.37
N VAL A 278 10.79 -13.81 21.22
CA VAL A 278 11.32 -14.74 20.21
C VAL A 278 12.53 -14.12 19.50
N PHE A 279 12.43 -12.83 19.14
CA PHE A 279 13.56 -12.12 18.53
C PHE A 279 14.72 -11.93 19.49
N GLU A 280 14.47 -11.57 20.77
CA GLU A 280 15.50 -11.44 21.79
C GLU A 280 16.30 -12.74 21.97
N LYS A 281 15.63 -13.90 21.95
CA LYS A 281 16.26 -15.19 22.14
C LYS A 281 16.98 -15.72 20.89
N HIS A 282 16.46 -15.46 19.69
CA HIS A 282 16.90 -16.10 18.45
C HIS A 282 17.46 -15.14 17.40
N GLN A 283 17.74 -13.88 17.74
CA GLN A 283 18.17 -12.83 16.80
C GLN A 283 19.37 -13.29 15.93
N ALA A 284 20.42 -13.85 16.53
CA ALA A 284 21.60 -14.30 15.79
C ALA A 284 21.27 -15.40 14.77
N THR A 285 20.32 -16.28 15.07
CA THR A 285 19.85 -17.31 14.13
C THR A 285 19.08 -16.67 12.99
N PHE A 286 18.20 -15.72 13.29
CA PHE A 286 17.41 -15.02 12.27
C PHE A 286 18.30 -14.19 11.35
N ASP A 287 19.31 -13.52 11.88
CA ASP A 287 20.29 -12.78 11.08
C ASP A 287 21.06 -13.73 10.14
N SER A 288 21.49 -14.89 10.62
CA SER A 288 22.19 -15.89 9.82
C SER A 288 21.34 -16.47 8.69
N LEU A 289 20.01 -16.54 8.89
CA LEU A 289 19.04 -16.98 7.90
C LEU A 289 18.61 -15.85 6.95
N GLY A 290 19.01 -14.62 7.20
CA GLY A 290 18.57 -13.44 6.49
C GLY A 290 17.07 -13.17 6.63
N VAL A 291 16.49 -13.37 7.83
CA VAL A 291 15.07 -13.08 8.08
C VAL A 291 14.80 -11.59 7.92
N ASP A 292 13.88 -11.24 7.03
CA ASP A 292 13.42 -9.88 6.82
C ASP A 292 11.94 -9.73 7.18
N VAL A 293 11.67 -9.26 8.38
CA VAL A 293 10.29 -9.07 8.88
C VAL A 293 9.54 -7.91 8.21
N ASN A 294 10.21 -7.09 7.41
CA ASN A 294 9.53 -6.12 6.56
C ASN A 294 8.69 -6.81 5.48
N ASN A 295 8.99 -8.08 5.19
CA ASN A 295 8.17 -8.97 4.36
C ASN A 295 7.09 -9.71 5.17
N GLY A 296 7.04 -9.53 6.47
CA GLY A 296 6.08 -10.12 7.38
C GLY A 296 6.61 -11.30 8.19
N PHE A 297 5.80 -11.77 9.13
CA PHE A 297 6.12 -12.94 9.95
C PHE A 297 6.23 -14.23 9.13
N GLY A 298 5.56 -14.27 7.97
CA GLY A 298 5.66 -15.39 7.02
C GLY A 298 7.08 -15.62 6.50
N ASP A 299 7.88 -14.57 6.37
CA ASP A 299 9.29 -14.71 5.96
C ASP A 299 10.11 -15.46 7.02
N LEU A 300 9.90 -15.15 8.31
CA LEU A 300 10.51 -15.89 9.41
C LEU A 300 10.09 -17.36 9.38
N LEU A 301 8.78 -17.64 9.29
CA LEU A 301 8.26 -19.02 9.26
C LEU A 301 8.83 -19.84 8.10
N ALA A 302 8.97 -19.23 6.93
CA ALA A 302 9.56 -19.88 5.76
C ALA A 302 11.06 -20.18 5.94
N LYS A 303 11.81 -19.23 6.53
CA LYS A 303 13.27 -19.35 6.66
C LYS A 303 13.70 -20.33 7.74
N ILE A 304 12.98 -20.42 8.85
CA ILE A 304 13.28 -21.41 9.90
C ILE A 304 13.11 -22.86 9.42
N GLN A 305 12.38 -23.10 8.33
CA GLN A 305 12.28 -24.45 7.74
C GLN A 305 13.63 -24.98 7.23
N LYS A 306 14.62 -24.10 7.01
CA LYS A 306 15.99 -24.48 6.61
C LYS A 306 16.85 -24.96 7.77
N LEU A 307 16.39 -24.81 9.02
CA LEU A 307 17.12 -25.22 10.21
C LEU A 307 16.98 -26.73 10.49
N PRO A 308 17.95 -27.32 11.22
CA PRO A 308 17.78 -28.64 11.81
C PRO A 308 16.51 -28.73 12.66
N ALA A 309 15.90 -29.92 12.71
CA ALA A 309 14.57 -30.11 13.31
C ALA A 309 14.49 -29.69 14.78
N ASP A 310 15.54 -29.96 15.55
CA ASP A 310 15.64 -29.59 16.98
C ASP A 310 15.64 -28.06 17.19
N GLN A 311 16.44 -27.34 16.42
CA GLN A 311 16.49 -25.87 16.47
C GLN A 311 15.16 -25.27 16.02
N ARG A 312 14.59 -25.78 14.93
CA ARG A 312 13.28 -25.32 14.45
C ARG A 312 12.19 -25.54 15.49
N THR A 313 12.11 -26.74 16.09
CA THR A 313 11.11 -27.06 17.11
C THR A 313 11.23 -26.14 18.33
N ALA A 314 12.45 -25.79 18.75
CA ALA A 314 12.66 -24.85 19.84
C ALA A 314 12.11 -23.45 19.52
N ILE A 315 12.37 -22.94 18.31
CA ILE A 315 11.85 -21.63 17.86
C ILE A 315 10.32 -21.66 17.74
N GLU A 316 9.75 -22.74 17.17
CA GLU A 316 8.30 -22.91 17.06
C GLU A 316 7.63 -22.95 18.43
N ALA A 317 8.25 -23.58 19.44
CA ALA A 317 7.76 -23.58 20.80
C ALA A 317 7.76 -22.17 21.43
N ASP A 318 8.82 -21.40 21.22
CA ASP A 318 8.88 -20.01 21.69
C ASP A 318 7.85 -19.10 20.97
N ILE A 319 7.59 -19.33 19.69
CA ILE A 319 6.52 -18.66 18.95
C ILE A 319 5.14 -18.97 19.56
N GLN A 320 4.87 -20.24 19.89
CA GLN A 320 3.62 -20.63 20.55
C GLN A 320 3.50 -20.01 21.94
N ALA A 321 4.59 -19.93 22.69
CA ALA A 321 4.64 -19.25 23.99
C ALA A 321 4.33 -17.74 23.85
N ALA A 322 4.84 -17.09 22.79
CA ALA A 322 4.53 -15.70 22.49
C ALA A 322 3.04 -15.51 22.18
N TYR A 323 2.43 -16.36 21.35
CA TYR A 323 0.99 -16.33 21.09
C TYR A 323 0.15 -16.52 22.39
N ALA A 324 0.56 -17.42 23.27
CA ALA A 324 -0.14 -17.65 24.52
C ALA A 324 -0.03 -16.45 25.50
N ALA A 325 1.07 -15.73 25.44
CA ALA A 325 1.33 -14.58 26.32
C ALA A 325 0.74 -13.26 25.83
N ARG A 326 0.41 -13.13 24.53
CA ARG A 326 -0.05 -11.91 23.87
C ARG A 326 -1.55 -11.97 23.58
N PRO A 327 -2.20 -10.85 23.12
CA PRO A 327 -3.57 -10.91 22.64
C PRO A 327 -3.66 -11.83 21.42
N SER A 328 -4.85 -12.36 21.16
CA SER A 328 -5.09 -13.07 19.91
C SER A 328 -4.96 -12.11 18.72
N LEU A 329 -4.32 -12.58 17.63
CA LEU A 329 -4.26 -11.83 16.37
C LEU A 329 -5.53 -12.02 15.55
N ALA A 330 -5.92 -10.99 14.83
CA ALA A 330 -6.91 -11.13 13.77
C ALA A 330 -6.36 -12.07 12.68
N MET A 331 -7.23 -12.91 12.13
CA MET A 331 -6.87 -13.87 11.09
C MET A 331 -7.20 -13.33 9.70
N VAL A 332 -6.34 -13.60 8.76
CA VAL A 332 -6.59 -13.45 7.33
C VAL A 332 -7.20 -14.72 6.77
N ASP A 333 -6.67 -15.87 7.17
CA ASP A 333 -7.18 -17.20 6.84
C ASP A 333 -7.06 -18.10 8.07
N SER A 334 -8.18 -18.31 8.76
CA SER A 334 -8.23 -19.10 9.99
C SER A 334 -7.92 -20.59 9.73
N ASP A 335 -8.32 -21.13 8.59
CA ASP A 335 -8.13 -22.54 8.26
C ASP A 335 -6.65 -22.86 8.00
N LYS A 336 -5.90 -21.89 7.43
CA LYS A 336 -4.46 -22.04 7.18
C LYS A 336 -3.57 -21.46 8.29
N GLY A 337 -4.17 -20.85 9.33
CA GLY A 337 -3.40 -20.21 10.40
C GLY A 337 -2.69 -18.92 9.99
N ILE A 338 -3.13 -18.27 8.90
CA ILE A 338 -2.54 -17.03 8.42
C ILE A 338 -3.09 -15.86 9.22
N THR A 339 -2.22 -15.21 9.97
CA THR A 339 -2.58 -14.07 10.82
C THR A 339 -2.41 -12.73 10.07
N ASN A 340 -2.96 -11.69 10.65
CA ASN A 340 -2.80 -10.30 10.22
C ASN A 340 -1.32 -9.82 10.18
N LEU A 341 -0.39 -10.44 10.90
CA LEU A 341 1.03 -10.11 10.85
C LEU A 341 1.85 -10.99 9.89
N HIS A 342 1.19 -11.81 9.05
CA HIS A 342 1.87 -12.77 8.19
C HIS A 342 2.57 -12.10 7.00
N VAL A 343 1.86 -11.29 6.22
CA VAL A 343 2.42 -10.50 5.11
C VAL A 343 1.78 -9.10 5.04
N PRO A 344 2.55 -8.04 4.69
CA PRO A 344 2.04 -6.68 4.65
C PRO A 344 0.88 -6.46 3.66
N SER A 345 0.82 -7.22 2.57
CA SER A 345 -0.23 -7.11 1.56
C SER A 345 -1.63 -7.50 2.05
N ASP A 346 -1.73 -8.25 3.14
CA ASP A 346 -3.02 -8.71 3.66
C ASP A 346 -3.71 -7.66 4.55
N VAL A 347 -3.01 -6.57 4.90
CA VAL A 347 -3.50 -5.55 5.82
C VAL A 347 -3.68 -4.18 5.16
N ILE A 348 -3.91 -4.15 3.86
CA ILE A 348 -4.13 -2.91 3.12
C ILE A 348 -5.39 -2.22 3.64
N ILE A 349 -5.22 -1.04 4.22
CA ILE A 349 -6.25 -0.31 4.96
C ILE A 349 -7.51 -0.03 4.12
N ASP A 350 -7.34 0.23 2.81
CA ASP A 350 -8.45 0.54 1.89
C ASP A 350 -9.43 -0.63 1.71
N ALA A 351 -8.99 -1.86 1.97
CA ALA A 351 -9.79 -3.06 1.88
C ALA A 351 -10.15 -3.60 3.27
N SER A 352 -9.17 -3.68 4.17
CA SER A 352 -9.34 -4.30 5.47
C SER A 352 -10.27 -3.52 6.40
N MET A 353 -10.21 -2.18 6.41
CA MET A 353 -11.10 -1.36 7.26
C MET A 353 -12.55 -1.35 6.77
N PRO A 354 -12.88 -1.17 5.49
CA PRO A 354 -14.25 -1.35 5.00
C PRO A 354 -14.82 -2.74 5.28
N ALA A 355 -14.02 -3.80 5.13
CA ALA A 355 -14.45 -5.16 5.46
C ALA A 355 -14.78 -5.29 6.95
N MET A 356 -13.93 -4.75 7.83
CA MET A 356 -14.14 -4.72 9.26
C MET A 356 -15.40 -3.93 9.65
N ILE A 357 -15.64 -2.76 9.05
CA ILE A 357 -16.85 -1.95 9.27
C ILE A 357 -18.12 -2.73 8.90
N ARG A 358 -18.10 -3.45 7.78
CA ARG A 358 -19.21 -4.29 7.34
C ARG A 358 -19.48 -5.48 8.28
N THR A 359 -18.49 -5.88 9.06
CA THR A 359 -18.58 -7.00 10.01
C THR A 359 -18.71 -6.49 11.46
N SER A 360 -19.45 -5.40 11.68
CA SER A 360 -19.69 -4.81 13.00
C SER A 360 -18.41 -4.34 13.73
N GLY A 361 -17.38 -3.95 13.01
CA GLY A 361 -16.06 -3.62 13.56
C GLY A 361 -15.26 -4.85 14.04
N ARG A 362 -15.64 -6.05 13.63
CA ARG A 362 -15.05 -7.32 14.06
C ARG A 362 -14.16 -7.91 12.97
N MET A 363 -13.20 -8.69 13.43
CA MET A 363 -12.36 -9.54 12.58
C MET A 363 -12.52 -11.01 13.00
N TRP A 364 -11.96 -11.91 12.20
CA TRP A 364 -12.00 -13.35 12.49
C TRP A 364 -10.92 -13.73 13.48
N ASN A 365 -11.26 -14.55 14.47
CA ASN A 365 -10.29 -15.20 15.35
C ASN A 365 -9.82 -16.55 14.76
N LYS A 366 -8.91 -17.24 15.45
CA LYS A 366 -8.35 -18.53 15.00
C LYS A 366 -9.38 -19.65 14.84
N GLU A 367 -10.54 -19.54 15.48
CA GLU A 367 -11.67 -20.45 15.34
C GLU A 367 -12.62 -20.05 14.20
N GLY A 368 -12.28 -19.07 13.38
CA GLY A 368 -13.13 -18.57 12.29
C GLY A 368 -14.37 -17.84 12.77
N LYS A 369 -14.38 -17.31 14.00
CA LYS A 369 -15.51 -16.56 14.58
C LYS A 369 -15.21 -15.08 14.63
N ALA A 370 -16.23 -14.26 14.37
CA ALA A 370 -16.13 -12.81 14.49
C ALA A 370 -15.95 -12.40 15.96
N GLN A 371 -14.94 -11.59 16.24
CA GLN A 371 -14.59 -11.12 17.58
C GLN A 371 -14.25 -9.62 17.54
N ASP A 372 -14.60 -8.91 18.60
CA ASP A 372 -14.26 -7.50 18.77
C ASP A 372 -12.74 -7.29 18.64
N THR A 373 -12.34 -6.20 18.01
CA THR A 373 -10.97 -6.01 17.51
C THR A 373 -10.47 -4.60 17.77
N LEU A 374 -9.23 -4.51 18.21
CA LEU A 374 -8.46 -3.26 18.21
C LEU A 374 -7.79 -3.11 16.84
N ALA A 375 -8.32 -2.21 16.00
CA ALA A 375 -7.71 -1.83 14.73
C ALA A 375 -6.58 -0.83 14.97
N VAL A 376 -5.34 -1.28 14.81
CA VAL A 376 -4.13 -0.49 15.03
C VAL A 376 -3.68 0.12 13.71
N ILE A 377 -3.76 1.45 13.62
CA ILE A 377 -3.37 2.23 12.45
C ILE A 377 -2.29 3.22 12.90
N PRO A 378 -0.99 2.89 12.79
CA PRO A 378 0.08 3.72 13.33
C PRO A 378 0.06 5.16 12.81
N ASP A 379 0.02 5.35 11.49
CA ASP A 379 -0.03 6.69 10.88
C ASP A 379 -1.43 7.29 11.02
N SER A 380 -1.56 8.35 11.80
CA SER A 380 -2.84 9.02 12.06
C SER A 380 -3.43 9.70 10.81
N SER A 381 -2.66 9.85 9.74
CA SER A 381 -3.17 10.32 8.44
C SER A 381 -4.29 9.43 7.89
N TYR A 382 -4.28 8.14 8.22
CA TYR A 382 -5.25 7.16 7.72
C TYR A 382 -6.32 6.80 8.74
N ALA A 383 -6.17 7.16 10.02
CA ALA A 383 -7.00 6.66 11.10
C ALA A 383 -8.31 7.41 11.30
N GLY A 384 -8.30 8.73 11.10
CA GLY A 384 -9.39 9.63 11.52
C GLY A 384 -10.76 9.23 10.97
N VAL A 385 -10.86 9.02 9.67
CA VAL A 385 -12.13 8.64 9.02
C VAL A 385 -12.69 7.33 9.57
N TYR A 386 -11.85 6.34 9.81
CA TYR A 386 -12.30 5.04 10.33
C TYR A 386 -12.71 5.13 11.79
N LYS A 387 -11.97 5.93 12.59
CA LYS A 387 -12.34 6.17 13.99
C LYS A 387 -13.72 6.80 14.08
N GLU A 388 -13.98 7.86 13.32
CA GLU A 388 -15.30 8.52 13.28
C GLU A 388 -16.40 7.58 12.80
N VAL A 389 -16.15 6.71 11.83
CA VAL A 389 -17.12 5.70 11.37
C VAL A 389 -17.44 4.71 12.47
N PHE A 390 -16.45 4.24 13.23
CA PHE A 390 -16.66 3.34 14.36
C PHE A 390 -17.50 4.01 15.46
N ASP A 391 -17.14 5.21 15.84
CA ASP A 391 -17.85 5.97 16.87
C ASP A 391 -19.29 6.28 16.42
N PHE A 392 -19.49 6.64 15.15
CA PHE A 392 -20.81 6.82 14.56
C PHE A 392 -21.65 5.55 14.59
N CYS A 393 -21.09 4.42 14.15
CA CYS A 393 -21.80 3.14 14.09
C CYS A 393 -22.14 2.60 15.49
N LYS A 394 -21.27 2.79 16.47
CA LYS A 394 -21.58 2.45 17.87
C LYS A 394 -22.76 3.23 18.42
N LYS A 395 -22.83 4.52 18.07
CA LYS A 395 -23.88 5.42 18.55
C LYS A 395 -25.20 5.25 17.81
N ASN A 396 -25.17 5.01 16.50
CA ASN A 396 -26.33 5.11 15.62
C ASN A 396 -26.73 3.76 14.99
N GLY A 397 -25.93 2.71 15.18
CA GLY A 397 -26.09 1.44 14.47
C GLY A 397 -25.36 1.44 13.13
N ALA A 398 -25.42 0.31 12.44
CA ALA A 398 -24.80 0.14 11.13
C ALA A 398 -25.41 1.08 10.08
N PHE A 399 -24.62 1.46 9.08
CA PHE A 399 -25.15 2.12 7.89
C PHE A 399 -26.17 1.21 7.20
N ASP A 400 -27.29 1.78 6.75
CA ASP A 400 -28.27 1.06 5.94
C ASP A 400 -28.01 1.34 4.45
N PRO A 401 -27.54 0.36 3.66
CA PRO A 401 -27.27 0.56 2.23
C PRO A 401 -28.49 1.02 1.41
N ARG A 402 -29.72 0.80 1.91
CA ARG A 402 -30.95 1.22 1.24
C ARG A 402 -31.20 2.72 1.38
N THR A 403 -30.77 3.30 2.48
CA THR A 403 -31.00 4.71 2.82
C THR A 403 -29.76 5.57 2.72
N MET A 404 -28.58 4.97 2.54
CA MET A 404 -27.34 5.71 2.32
C MET A 404 -27.48 6.63 1.11
N GLY A 405 -27.29 7.91 1.35
CA GLY A 405 -27.26 8.92 0.32
C GLY A 405 -26.04 8.75 -0.58
N SER A 406 -26.07 9.44 -1.70
CA SER A 406 -24.89 9.67 -2.52
C SER A 406 -24.83 11.14 -2.86
N VAL A 407 -23.65 11.73 -2.70
CA VAL A 407 -23.42 13.10 -3.17
C VAL A 407 -23.33 13.07 -4.68
N ALA A 408 -24.29 13.69 -5.35
CA ALA A 408 -24.29 13.77 -6.81
C ALA A 408 -23.08 14.57 -7.27
N ASN A 409 -22.41 14.09 -8.31
CA ASN A 409 -21.32 14.83 -8.97
C ASN A 409 -20.09 15.14 -8.09
N VAL A 410 -19.82 14.38 -7.05
CA VAL A 410 -18.53 14.45 -6.34
C VAL A 410 -17.51 13.62 -7.10
N GLY A 411 -16.52 14.28 -7.68
CA GLY A 411 -15.32 13.63 -8.16
C GLY A 411 -14.40 13.33 -6.96
N LEU A 412 -13.87 12.11 -6.90
CA LEU A 412 -13.01 11.69 -5.78
C LEU A 412 -11.54 12.03 -5.99
N MET A 413 -11.16 12.47 -7.19
CA MET A 413 -9.79 12.82 -7.53
C MET A 413 -9.77 14.10 -8.35
N ALA A 414 -8.86 15.00 -7.99
CA ALA A 414 -8.58 16.18 -8.80
C ALA A 414 -7.84 15.75 -10.07
N GLN A 415 -8.30 16.24 -11.20
CA GLN A 415 -7.58 16.08 -12.45
C GLN A 415 -6.20 16.76 -12.32
N LYS A 416 -5.14 16.03 -12.68
CA LYS A 416 -3.74 16.50 -12.58
C LYS A 416 -3.26 16.90 -11.17
N ALA A 417 -4.02 16.61 -10.12
CA ALA A 417 -3.51 16.66 -8.76
C ALA A 417 -2.73 15.38 -8.51
N GLU A 418 -1.47 15.40 -8.86
CA GLU A 418 -0.59 14.25 -8.73
C GLU A 418 0.32 14.43 -7.54
N GLU A 419 0.32 13.40 -6.70
CA GLU A 419 1.37 13.19 -5.73
C GLU A 419 2.51 12.44 -6.41
N TYR A 420 3.64 13.11 -6.59
CA TYR A 420 4.81 12.50 -7.20
C TYR A 420 5.58 11.69 -6.16
N GLY A 421 5.35 10.40 -6.18
CA GLY A 421 6.13 9.32 -5.60
C GLY A 421 6.95 9.62 -4.34
N SER A 422 6.45 9.24 -3.17
CA SER A 422 7.22 9.27 -1.94
C SER A 422 8.33 8.21 -1.88
N HIS A 423 8.25 7.16 -2.71
CA HIS A 423 9.11 5.98 -2.59
C HIS A 423 10.59 6.27 -2.84
N ASP A 424 10.89 7.12 -3.80
CA ASP A 424 12.25 7.54 -4.13
C ASP A 424 12.78 8.64 -3.21
N LYS A 425 11.95 9.12 -2.30
CA LYS A 425 12.23 10.13 -1.29
C LYS A 425 11.85 9.65 0.11
N THR A 426 11.90 8.35 0.33
CA THR A 426 11.68 7.71 1.64
C THR A 426 12.95 7.01 2.07
N PHE A 427 13.41 7.31 3.29
CA PHE A 427 14.68 6.83 3.83
C PHE A 427 14.50 6.35 5.27
N GLU A 428 15.03 5.17 5.58
CA GLU A 428 15.33 4.80 6.95
C GLU A 428 16.63 5.49 7.36
N ILE A 429 16.60 6.24 8.45
CA ILE A 429 17.70 7.10 8.88
C ILE A 429 18.78 6.25 9.56
N PRO A 430 20.04 6.28 9.05
CA PRO A 430 21.08 5.40 9.58
C PRO A 430 21.71 5.89 10.89
N GLN A 431 21.59 7.17 11.23
CA GLN A 431 22.20 7.78 12.40
C GLN A 431 21.49 9.08 12.81
N ASN A 432 21.63 9.49 14.06
CA ASN A 432 21.05 10.71 14.57
C ASN A 432 21.58 11.94 13.81
N GLY A 433 20.72 12.92 13.57
CA GLY A 433 21.08 14.13 12.86
C GLY A 433 19.88 14.99 12.47
N THR A 434 20.07 15.83 11.47
CA THR A 434 19.03 16.66 10.90
C THR A 434 18.90 16.39 9.41
N VAL A 435 17.71 16.00 8.94
CA VAL A 435 17.41 15.92 7.51
C VAL A 435 16.90 17.26 7.02
N ARG A 436 17.49 17.74 5.91
CA ARG A 436 17.17 19.04 5.30
C ARG A 436 16.76 18.88 3.85
N VAL A 437 15.78 19.68 3.44
CA VAL A 437 15.45 19.94 2.03
C VAL A 437 15.96 21.32 1.67
N LEU A 438 16.84 21.41 0.69
CA LEU A 438 17.45 22.66 0.23
C LEU A 438 17.03 22.97 -1.20
N ASP A 439 16.92 24.26 -1.53
CA ASP A 439 16.76 24.71 -2.91
C ASP A 439 18.11 24.80 -3.64
N GLY A 440 18.08 25.14 -4.93
CA GLY A 440 19.27 25.26 -5.77
C GLY A 440 20.25 26.34 -5.34
N ALA A 441 19.84 27.30 -4.50
CA ALA A 441 20.68 28.33 -3.90
C ALA A 441 21.28 27.89 -2.55
N GLY A 442 20.94 26.71 -2.07
CA GLY A 442 21.38 26.18 -0.77
C GLY A 442 20.57 26.67 0.43
N LYS A 443 19.43 27.33 0.20
CA LYS A 443 18.52 27.73 1.27
C LYS A 443 17.77 26.52 1.80
N VAL A 444 17.75 26.33 3.12
CA VAL A 444 16.97 25.30 3.78
C VAL A 444 15.49 25.70 3.71
N LEU A 445 14.68 24.80 3.13
CA LEU A 445 13.23 24.96 3.00
C LEU A 445 12.49 24.23 4.11
N ILE A 446 12.90 22.99 4.42
CA ILE A 446 12.33 22.14 5.46
C ILE A 446 13.48 21.44 6.17
N GLU A 447 13.34 21.27 7.48
CA GLU A 447 14.27 20.45 8.26
C GLU A 447 13.56 19.69 9.38
N HIS A 448 14.08 18.48 9.71
CA HIS A 448 13.62 17.64 10.81
C HIS A 448 14.82 17.07 11.57
N GLU A 449 14.78 17.17 12.88
CA GLU A 449 15.64 16.36 13.74
C GLU A 449 15.21 14.90 13.65
N VAL A 450 16.18 13.99 13.55
CA VAL A 450 15.94 12.56 13.34
C VAL A 450 16.87 11.72 14.18
N GLU A 451 16.39 10.54 14.59
CA GLU A 451 17.18 9.51 15.27
C GLU A 451 17.42 8.31 14.32
N ALA A 452 18.41 7.48 14.66
CA ALA A 452 18.70 6.27 13.92
C ALA A 452 17.50 5.31 13.89
N GLY A 453 17.11 4.91 12.69
CA GLY A 453 15.95 4.05 12.44
C GLY A 453 14.63 4.78 12.29
N ASP A 454 14.59 6.12 12.43
CA ASP A 454 13.44 6.90 12.03
C ASP A 454 13.19 6.77 10.53
N ILE A 455 11.93 6.91 10.11
CA ILE A 455 11.57 6.86 8.70
C ILE A 455 11.23 8.28 8.26
N TRP A 456 12.05 8.84 7.40
CA TRP A 456 11.83 10.17 6.82
C TRP A 456 11.37 10.06 5.38
N ARG A 457 10.37 10.84 4.98
CA ARG A 457 9.89 10.87 3.59
C ARG A 457 9.49 12.25 3.15
N ALA A 458 9.53 12.50 1.83
CA ALA A 458 9.00 13.70 1.19
C ALA A 458 8.13 13.36 0.00
N CYS A 459 7.20 14.24 -0.32
CA CYS A 459 6.31 14.18 -1.48
C CYS A 459 6.30 15.51 -2.21
N GLN A 460 5.86 15.47 -3.47
CA GLN A 460 5.61 16.63 -4.30
C GLN A 460 4.17 16.59 -4.80
N THR A 461 3.50 17.73 -4.84
CA THR A 461 2.18 17.86 -5.46
C THR A 461 2.00 19.24 -6.07
N LYS A 462 1.07 19.39 -7.02
CA LYS A 462 0.69 20.69 -7.59
C LYS A 462 -0.39 21.32 -6.73
N ASP A 463 -0.20 22.56 -6.33
CA ASP A 463 -1.16 23.26 -5.45
C ASP A 463 -2.46 23.66 -6.16
N ALA A 464 -2.37 24.14 -7.41
CA ALA A 464 -3.53 24.64 -8.15
C ALA A 464 -4.62 23.57 -8.37
N PRO A 465 -4.33 22.36 -8.90
CA PRO A 465 -5.34 21.32 -9.03
C PRO A 465 -5.92 20.87 -7.69
N VAL A 466 -5.13 20.88 -6.61
CA VAL A 466 -5.63 20.52 -5.27
C VAL A 466 -6.62 21.57 -4.77
N LYS A 467 -6.30 22.86 -4.90
CA LYS A 467 -7.19 23.99 -4.55
C LYS A 467 -8.49 23.93 -5.33
N ASP A 468 -8.42 23.69 -6.64
CA ASP A 468 -9.61 23.59 -7.49
C ASP A 468 -10.49 22.39 -7.10
N TRP A 469 -9.87 21.25 -6.78
CA TRP A 469 -10.59 20.08 -6.32
C TRP A 469 -11.30 20.32 -4.98
N VAL A 470 -10.61 20.91 -3.99
CA VAL A 470 -11.20 21.24 -2.68
C VAL A 470 -12.38 22.18 -2.86
N LYS A 471 -12.22 23.26 -3.65
CA LYS A 471 -13.31 24.19 -3.96
C LYS A 471 -14.50 23.49 -4.58
N LEU A 472 -14.26 22.63 -5.55
CA LEU A 472 -15.31 21.88 -6.24
C LEU A 472 -16.00 20.90 -5.30
N ALA A 473 -15.26 20.16 -4.48
CA ALA A 473 -15.81 19.21 -3.53
C ALA A 473 -16.67 19.89 -2.46
N VAL A 474 -16.19 21.01 -1.89
CA VAL A 474 -16.94 21.79 -0.91
C VAL A 474 -18.22 22.36 -1.50
N ASN A 475 -18.15 22.94 -2.72
CA ASN A 475 -19.34 23.50 -3.37
C ASN A 475 -20.39 22.42 -3.66
N ARG A 476 -19.95 21.24 -4.08
CA ARG A 476 -20.86 20.12 -4.33
C ARG A 476 -21.46 19.56 -3.04
N ALA A 477 -20.68 19.43 -2.00
CA ALA A 477 -21.20 19.00 -0.69
C ALA A 477 -22.23 19.97 -0.12
N ARG A 478 -22.07 21.30 -0.35
CA ARG A 478 -23.06 22.29 0.06
C ARG A 478 -24.36 22.25 -0.76
N ALA A 479 -24.29 21.77 -2.00
CA ALA A 479 -25.42 21.69 -2.90
C ALA A 479 -26.21 20.38 -2.75
N SER A 480 -25.72 19.44 -1.95
CA SER A 480 -26.33 18.15 -1.66
C SER A 480 -27.03 18.13 -0.32
#